data_21aea615b1714fcbee1b6509d601f5ff
#
_entry.id   21aea615b1714fcbee1b6509d601f5ff
#
_cell.length_a   1.000
_cell.length_b   1.000
_cell.length_c   1.000
_cell.angle_alpha   90.00
_cell.angle_beta   90.00
_cell.angle_gamma   90.00
#
_symmetry.space_group_name_H-M   'P 1'
#
loop_
_entity.id
_entity.type
_entity.pdbx_description
1 polymer ?
#
loop_
_entity_poly.entity_id
_entity_poly.type
_entity_poly.pdbx_seq_one_letter_code
_entity_poly.pdbx_strand_id
1 'polypeptide(L)'
;MEGVWGNRDVPPVTIATPAPARRRAVRSASVQKLLVANRGEIALRVFRTCRELGIATVAVAAPDDRGSLHARSADETVEIASYLDAAEHLRAARETGADAIHPGYGFLAESGDFAEAVQAAGLTWVGPPADALRLGGDKLAAKRIAREAGAPVVPEADAEDPLFPLLVKAAAGGGGRGMRVVRSAGELDDALSAARREAEAAFGDGTVFLERYLERPRHVEMQLLADAHGTVLALGERECSIQRRHQKVLEESPSPALDPGLRAAMSEAAVAFARAIGYRGAGTVEFMLADGAFFFLELNGRIQVEHPVTEAVTGVDLVREQLRIAAGEELVLDQHKLRSNGHAVEVRLYAEDPRTFLPQAGRLERLSLPTGIRVDAGVQEGDEIGTAYDPMIAKLIAHGPTRDEALGRLADALAETEIAGVTTNVPFLRWLVAHPAVRAGETTTAFLTEHPPLSQPPLRLPAPAWRGAWRLNLPSPAPLPPPDVDEAAHHATHGAAESGLTAPMPGTVLEVAVAPGDVVQARQRLVVLEAMKMENPIAAPFDATVKAVHVAVGDRVAGGALLVELEA
;
A
#
# COMPACT_ATOMS: atom_id res chain seq x y z
N MET A 1 9.24 -13.68 68.58
CA MET A 1 7.81 -13.70 68.22
C MET A 1 7.69 -13.45 66.71
N GLU A 2 7.41 -14.55 66.06
CA GLU A 2 7.31 -14.70 64.60
C GLU A 2 6.04 -14.03 64.09
N GLY A 3 6.10 -13.37 62.98
CA GLY A 3 4.98 -12.74 62.26
C GLY A 3 5.03 -13.11 60.79
N VAL A 4 4.33 -14.19 60.48
CA VAL A 4 4.11 -14.80 59.14
C VAL A 4 3.42 -13.84 58.19
N TRP A 5 4.01 -13.54 57.03
CA TRP A 5 3.33 -12.97 55.88
C TRP A 5 3.01 -14.09 54.90
N GLY A 6 1.73 -14.48 54.91
CA GLY A 6 1.21 -15.44 53.95
C GLY A 6 1.11 -14.88 52.54
N ASN A 7 1.72 -15.63 51.64
CA ASN A 7 1.57 -15.53 50.20
C ASN A 7 0.10 -15.82 49.84
N ARG A 8 -0.63 -14.85 49.29
CA ARG A 8 -1.96 -15.10 48.70
C ARG A 8 -1.75 -15.30 47.21
N ASP A 9 -1.83 -16.55 46.81
CA ASP A 9 -1.96 -16.92 45.39
C ASP A 9 -3.19 -16.24 44.81
N VAL A 10 -2.98 -15.36 43.84
CA VAL A 10 -4.02 -14.82 43.00
C VAL A 10 -4.20 -15.81 41.84
N PRO A 11 -5.37 -16.44 41.68
CA PRO A 11 -5.59 -17.35 40.58
C PRO A 11 -5.58 -16.55 39.25
N PRO A 12 -5.07 -17.17 38.16
CA PRO A 12 -5.06 -16.52 36.84
C PRO A 12 -6.50 -16.22 36.42
N VAL A 13 -6.75 -14.96 36.05
CA VAL A 13 -8.01 -14.52 35.43
C VAL A 13 -8.11 -15.18 34.07
N THR A 14 -8.82 -16.29 33.99
CA THR A 14 -9.22 -16.91 32.73
C THR A 14 -10.27 -15.98 32.11
N ILE A 15 -9.88 -15.21 31.11
CA ILE A 15 -10.83 -14.49 30.25
C ILE A 15 -11.57 -15.58 29.47
N ALA A 16 -12.79 -15.89 29.90
CA ALA A 16 -13.68 -16.78 29.18
C ALA A 16 -13.98 -16.13 27.82
N THR A 17 -13.39 -16.67 26.76
CA THR A 17 -13.82 -16.44 25.39
C THR A 17 -15.31 -16.83 25.34
N PRO A 18 -16.24 -15.96 24.92
CA PRO A 18 -17.63 -16.37 24.75
C PRO A 18 -17.65 -17.50 23.73
N ALA A 19 -18.25 -18.64 24.13
CA ALA A 19 -18.43 -19.78 23.25
C ALA A 19 -19.08 -19.29 21.95
N PRO A 20 -18.56 -19.68 20.78
CA PRO A 20 -19.16 -19.29 19.51
C PRO A 20 -20.61 -19.80 19.52
N ALA A 21 -21.57 -18.88 19.44
CA ALA A 21 -22.94 -19.24 19.20
C ALA A 21 -22.94 -20.19 18.00
N ARG A 22 -23.48 -21.38 18.16
CA ARG A 22 -23.62 -22.37 17.08
C ARG A 22 -24.49 -21.72 15.97
N ARG A 23 -23.84 -20.93 15.09
CA ARG A 23 -24.44 -20.50 13.84
C ARG A 23 -24.64 -21.75 13.01
N ARG A 24 -25.88 -22.04 12.67
CA ARG A 24 -26.25 -23.02 11.67
C ARG A 24 -25.31 -22.78 10.49
N ALA A 25 -24.48 -23.77 10.14
CA ALA A 25 -23.66 -23.72 8.95
C ALA A 25 -24.60 -23.58 7.75
N VAL A 26 -24.77 -22.35 7.28
CA VAL A 26 -25.31 -22.09 5.96
C VAL A 26 -24.23 -22.61 5.03
N ARG A 27 -24.44 -23.75 4.42
CA ARG A 27 -23.59 -24.21 3.32
C ARG A 27 -23.71 -23.12 2.25
N SER A 28 -22.62 -22.35 2.08
CA SER A 28 -22.43 -21.56 0.88
C SER A 28 -22.53 -22.52 -0.29
N ALA A 29 -23.55 -22.36 -1.12
CA ALA A 29 -24.00 -23.42 -2.03
C ALA A 29 -23.16 -23.50 -3.30
N SER A 30 -22.00 -22.78 -3.41
CA SER A 30 -21.39 -22.67 -4.73
C SER A 30 -19.87 -22.74 -4.79
N VAL A 31 -19.09 -22.13 -3.90
CA VAL A 31 -17.63 -22.15 -4.03
C VAL A 31 -17.03 -23.31 -3.24
N GLN A 32 -16.44 -24.29 -3.94
CA GLN A 32 -15.78 -25.46 -3.34
C GLN A 32 -14.26 -25.36 -3.43
N LYS A 33 -13.73 -24.77 -4.50
CA LYS A 33 -12.32 -24.59 -4.74
C LYS A 33 -12.05 -23.23 -5.37
N LEU A 34 -11.24 -22.41 -4.67
CA LEU A 34 -10.94 -21.04 -5.04
C LEU A 34 -9.50 -20.91 -5.54
N LEU A 35 -9.32 -20.42 -6.77
CA LEU A 35 -8.03 -19.94 -7.24
C LEU A 35 -7.84 -18.48 -6.83
N VAL A 36 -6.68 -18.16 -6.22
CA VAL A 36 -6.30 -16.77 -5.93
C VAL A 36 -5.34 -16.27 -7.02
N ALA A 37 -5.84 -15.40 -7.90
CA ALA A 37 -5.08 -14.81 -9.00
C ALA A 37 -4.17 -13.66 -8.48
N ASN A 38 -3.38 -13.97 -7.45
CA ASN A 38 -2.51 -13.02 -6.77
C ASN A 38 -1.41 -13.75 -6.00
N ARG A 39 -0.53 -12.99 -5.31
CA ARG A 39 0.61 -13.50 -4.55
C ARG A 39 0.75 -12.83 -3.18
N GLY A 40 1.72 -13.32 -2.41
CA GLY A 40 2.15 -12.68 -1.16
C GLY A 40 1.07 -12.72 -0.07
N GLU A 41 1.02 -11.67 0.76
CA GLU A 41 0.20 -11.64 1.95
C GLU A 41 -1.30 -11.70 1.65
N ILE A 42 -1.76 -11.09 0.54
CA ILE A 42 -3.19 -11.11 0.20
C ILE A 42 -3.66 -12.50 -0.20
N ALA A 43 -2.83 -13.29 -0.87
CA ALA A 43 -3.16 -14.68 -1.16
C ALA A 43 -3.31 -15.48 0.13
N LEU A 44 -2.37 -15.33 1.06
CA LEU A 44 -2.42 -15.96 2.39
C LEU A 44 -3.64 -15.51 3.21
N ARG A 45 -3.98 -14.20 3.11
CA ARG A 45 -5.18 -13.65 3.74
C ARG A 45 -6.46 -14.33 3.23
N VAL A 46 -6.58 -14.49 1.93
CA VAL A 46 -7.72 -15.18 1.30
C VAL A 46 -7.74 -16.66 1.69
N PHE A 47 -6.60 -17.35 1.64
CA PHE A 47 -6.50 -18.77 2.04
C PHE A 47 -6.94 -19.01 3.49
N ARG A 48 -6.63 -18.07 4.40
CA ARG A 48 -7.08 -18.17 5.80
C ARG A 48 -8.61 -18.28 5.88
N THR A 49 -9.33 -17.36 5.23
CA THR A 49 -10.80 -17.39 5.22
C THR A 49 -11.34 -18.62 4.49
N CYS A 50 -10.70 -19.05 3.39
CA CYS A 50 -11.10 -20.29 2.69
C CYS A 50 -11.00 -21.52 3.61
N ARG A 51 -9.91 -21.68 4.36
CA ARG A 51 -9.74 -22.78 5.32
C ARG A 51 -10.82 -22.77 6.41
N GLU A 52 -11.16 -21.59 6.94
CA GLU A 52 -12.25 -21.46 7.92
C GLU A 52 -13.62 -21.83 7.35
N LEU A 53 -13.81 -21.69 6.04
CA LEU A 53 -15.05 -22.03 5.33
C LEU A 53 -15.02 -23.46 4.76
N GLY A 54 -13.89 -24.16 4.80
CA GLY A 54 -13.73 -25.48 4.20
C GLY A 54 -13.65 -25.44 2.67
N ILE A 55 -13.21 -24.32 2.09
CA ILE A 55 -13.00 -24.12 0.65
C ILE A 55 -11.55 -24.49 0.32
N ALA A 56 -11.34 -25.38 -0.65
CA ALA A 56 -10.01 -25.74 -1.13
C ALA A 56 -9.36 -24.54 -1.85
N THR A 57 -8.04 -24.44 -1.74
CA THR A 57 -7.27 -23.28 -2.22
C THR A 57 -6.30 -23.65 -3.33
N VAL A 58 -6.24 -22.81 -4.36
CA VAL A 58 -5.28 -22.92 -5.44
C VAL A 58 -4.45 -21.63 -5.50
N ALA A 59 -3.13 -21.76 -5.35
CA ALA A 59 -2.17 -20.71 -5.64
C ALA A 59 -1.74 -20.76 -7.10
N VAL A 60 -1.34 -19.62 -7.62
CA VAL A 60 -0.56 -19.51 -8.85
C VAL A 60 0.80 -18.91 -8.53
N ALA A 61 1.83 -19.31 -9.25
CA ALA A 61 3.19 -18.79 -9.03
C ALA A 61 3.93 -18.65 -10.38
N ALA A 62 4.52 -17.46 -10.60
CA ALA A 62 5.44 -17.25 -11.70
C ALA A 62 6.77 -18.01 -11.44
N PRO A 63 7.62 -18.24 -12.47
CA PRO A 63 8.85 -19.04 -12.32
C PRO A 63 9.80 -18.53 -11.23
N ASP A 64 9.88 -17.20 -11.05
CA ASP A 64 10.70 -16.53 -10.04
C ASP A 64 10.04 -16.47 -8.66
N ASP A 65 8.80 -16.94 -8.53
CA ASP A 65 8.01 -16.90 -7.29
C ASP A 65 7.55 -18.31 -6.81
N ARG A 66 8.03 -19.38 -7.43
CA ARG A 66 7.67 -20.78 -7.09
C ARG A 66 7.90 -21.14 -5.64
N GLY A 67 8.95 -20.59 -5.04
CA GLY A 67 9.33 -20.85 -3.66
C GLY A 67 8.64 -19.97 -2.62
N SER A 68 7.77 -19.06 -3.03
CA SER A 68 7.13 -18.09 -2.13
C SER A 68 6.19 -18.74 -1.11
N LEU A 69 5.98 -18.05 0.00
CA LEU A 69 5.16 -18.55 1.11
C LEU A 69 3.73 -18.86 0.67
N HIS A 70 3.11 -18.04 -0.18
CA HIS A 70 1.75 -18.28 -0.65
C HIS A 70 1.66 -19.54 -1.52
N ALA A 71 2.65 -19.79 -2.39
CA ALA A 71 2.69 -20.98 -3.23
C ALA A 71 2.81 -22.26 -2.38
N ARG A 72 3.59 -22.22 -1.30
CA ARG A 72 3.75 -23.37 -0.36
C ARG A 72 2.56 -23.56 0.57
N SER A 73 1.68 -22.58 0.69
CA SER A 73 0.60 -22.56 1.69
C SER A 73 -0.77 -22.95 1.16
N ALA A 74 -0.96 -23.00 -0.15
CA ALA A 74 -2.19 -23.46 -0.78
C ALA A 74 -2.30 -25.00 -0.77
N ASP A 75 -3.51 -25.53 -0.99
CA ASP A 75 -3.72 -26.96 -1.15
C ASP A 75 -3.15 -27.47 -2.49
N GLU A 76 -3.24 -26.64 -3.54
CA GLU A 76 -2.66 -26.87 -4.86
C GLU A 76 -1.96 -25.63 -5.38
N THR A 77 -0.91 -25.81 -6.19
CA THR A 77 -0.18 -24.70 -6.81
C THR A 77 0.07 -24.98 -8.28
N VAL A 78 -0.22 -24.00 -9.13
CA VAL A 78 0.00 -24.07 -10.58
C VAL A 78 0.98 -22.99 -11.00
N GLU A 79 1.96 -23.37 -11.81
CA GLU A 79 2.88 -22.41 -12.41
C GLU A 79 2.20 -21.66 -13.55
N ILE A 80 2.39 -20.34 -13.59
CA ILE A 80 1.92 -19.43 -14.63
C ILE A 80 3.08 -18.62 -15.18
N ALA A 81 2.98 -18.19 -16.44
CA ALA A 81 4.03 -17.37 -17.05
C ALA A 81 4.12 -15.97 -16.42
N SER A 82 2.96 -15.38 -16.09
CA SER A 82 2.88 -14.02 -15.50
C SER A 82 1.57 -13.84 -14.76
N TYR A 83 1.60 -13.10 -13.63
CA TYR A 83 0.40 -12.67 -12.92
C TYR A 83 -0.49 -11.71 -13.72
N LEU A 84 0.03 -11.12 -14.81
CA LEU A 84 -0.72 -10.23 -15.71
C LEU A 84 -1.36 -10.99 -16.89
N ASP A 85 -1.14 -12.30 -17.01
CA ASP A 85 -1.71 -13.11 -18.09
C ASP A 85 -3.03 -13.75 -17.65
N ALA A 86 -4.16 -13.18 -18.12
CA ALA A 86 -5.49 -13.67 -17.83
C ALA A 86 -5.73 -15.11 -18.32
N ALA A 87 -5.14 -15.50 -19.46
CA ALA A 87 -5.31 -16.83 -20.03
C ALA A 87 -4.66 -17.91 -19.17
N GLU A 88 -3.52 -17.58 -18.53
CA GLU A 88 -2.82 -18.47 -17.62
C GLU A 88 -3.62 -18.74 -16.33
N HIS A 89 -4.27 -17.73 -15.76
CA HIS A 89 -5.15 -17.94 -14.62
C HIS A 89 -6.35 -18.83 -14.97
N LEU A 90 -6.96 -18.63 -16.14
CA LEU A 90 -8.06 -19.48 -16.62
C LEU A 90 -7.59 -20.90 -16.92
N ARG A 91 -6.38 -21.09 -17.43
CA ARG A 91 -5.78 -22.42 -17.60
C ARG A 91 -5.60 -23.10 -16.26
N ALA A 92 -5.00 -22.40 -15.28
CA ALA A 92 -4.77 -22.93 -13.94
C ALA A 92 -6.08 -23.33 -13.23
N ALA A 93 -7.13 -22.51 -13.36
CA ALA A 93 -8.45 -22.84 -12.81
C ALA A 93 -9.04 -24.11 -13.43
N ARG A 94 -8.92 -24.28 -14.76
CA ARG A 94 -9.40 -25.49 -15.46
C ARG A 94 -8.63 -26.74 -15.07
N GLU A 95 -7.30 -26.64 -14.97
CA GLU A 95 -6.43 -27.77 -14.60
C GLU A 95 -6.70 -28.29 -13.19
N THR A 96 -6.97 -27.38 -12.25
CA THR A 96 -7.23 -27.75 -10.86
C THR A 96 -8.70 -28.01 -10.56
N GLY A 97 -9.60 -27.68 -11.49
CA GLY A 97 -11.05 -27.74 -11.25
C GLY A 97 -11.52 -26.71 -10.23
N ALA A 98 -10.85 -25.57 -10.11
CA ALA A 98 -11.35 -24.44 -9.33
C ALA A 98 -12.65 -23.92 -9.94
N ASP A 99 -13.62 -23.58 -9.09
CA ASP A 99 -14.94 -23.09 -9.50
C ASP A 99 -15.11 -21.58 -9.30
N ALA A 100 -14.12 -20.93 -8.66
CA ALA A 100 -14.10 -19.50 -8.43
C ALA A 100 -12.68 -18.92 -8.54
N ILE A 101 -12.59 -17.62 -8.88
CA ILE A 101 -11.33 -16.85 -8.87
C ILE A 101 -11.50 -15.61 -8.01
N HIS A 102 -10.54 -15.42 -7.07
CA HIS A 102 -10.40 -14.20 -6.28
C HIS A 102 -9.17 -13.42 -6.78
N PRO A 103 -9.32 -12.16 -7.23
CA PRO A 103 -8.21 -11.41 -7.82
C PRO A 103 -7.26 -10.76 -6.79
N GLY A 104 -7.63 -10.68 -5.52
CA GLY A 104 -6.90 -9.91 -4.53
C GLY A 104 -6.93 -8.40 -4.82
N TYR A 105 -5.73 -7.77 -4.83
CA TYR A 105 -5.51 -6.39 -5.24
C TYR A 105 -4.28 -6.28 -6.16
N GLY A 106 -4.18 -5.19 -6.95
CA GLY A 106 -3.13 -5.06 -7.97
C GLY A 106 -3.32 -6.06 -9.13
N PHE A 107 -2.30 -6.26 -9.96
CA PHE A 107 -2.35 -7.12 -11.14
C PHE A 107 -3.64 -6.94 -11.96
N LEU A 108 -4.46 -7.99 -12.04
CA LEU A 108 -5.72 -8.02 -12.79
C LEU A 108 -6.96 -7.72 -11.96
N ALA A 109 -6.81 -7.31 -10.68
CA ALA A 109 -7.95 -7.15 -9.77
C ALA A 109 -8.97 -6.10 -10.21
N GLU A 110 -8.54 -5.10 -10.98
CA GLU A 110 -9.41 -4.03 -11.51
C GLU A 110 -9.63 -4.16 -13.03
N SER A 111 -9.27 -5.31 -13.62
CA SER A 111 -9.49 -5.58 -15.05
C SER A 111 -10.92 -6.07 -15.31
N GLY A 112 -11.74 -5.23 -15.95
CA GLY A 112 -13.08 -5.62 -16.40
C GLY A 112 -13.05 -6.77 -17.40
N ASP A 113 -12.04 -6.81 -18.26
CA ASP A 113 -11.89 -7.86 -19.28
C ASP A 113 -11.53 -9.22 -18.66
N PHE A 114 -10.71 -9.20 -17.60
CA PHE A 114 -10.44 -10.43 -16.85
C PHE A 114 -11.67 -10.94 -16.10
N ALA A 115 -12.43 -10.04 -15.45
CA ALA A 115 -13.68 -10.40 -14.80
C ALA A 115 -14.69 -11.03 -15.78
N GLU A 116 -14.84 -10.45 -16.97
CA GLU A 116 -15.70 -10.97 -18.03
C GLU A 116 -15.21 -12.32 -18.56
N ALA A 117 -13.90 -12.48 -18.77
CA ALA A 117 -13.30 -13.74 -19.22
C ALA A 117 -13.50 -14.89 -18.20
N VAL A 118 -13.38 -14.60 -16.89
CA VAL A 118 -13.67 -15.55 -15.81
C VAL A 118 -15.12 -16.01 -15.85
N GLN A 119 -16.05 -15.07 -15.98
CA GLN A 119 -17.49 -15.37 -16.04
C GLN A 119 -17.87 -16.12 -17.33
N ALA A 120 -17.29 -15.75 -18.48
CA ALA A 120 -17.46 -16.43 -19.75
C ALA A 120 -16.94 -17.88 -19.73
N ALA A 121 -15.92 -18.16 -18.91
CA ALA A 121 -15.41 -19.51 -18.67
C ALA A 121 -16.31 -20.35 -17.73
N GLY A 122 -17.41 -19.79 -17.23
CA GLY A 122 -18.34 -20.45 -16.30
C GLY A 122 -17.85 -20.48 -14.85
N LEU A 123 -16.84 -19.66 -14.50
CA LEU A 123 -16.29 -19.56 -13.16
C LEU A 123 -16.94 -18.41 -12.38
N THR A 124 -17.00 -18.55 -11.06
CA THR A 124 -17.43 -17.47 -10.17
C THR A 124 -16.32 -16.43 -10.03
N TRP A 125 -16.62 -15.19 -10.40
CA TRP A 125 -15.75 -14.04 -10.16
C TRP A 125 -15.99 -13.47 -8.76
N VAL A 126 -14.97 -13.42 -7.91
CA VAL A 126 -15.05 -12.83 -6.57
C VAL A 126 -14.61 -11.38 -6.63
N GLY A 127 -15.52 -10.54 -7.12
CA GLY A 127 -15.24 -9.12 -7.35
C GLY A 127 -16.46 -8.39 -7.93
N PRO A 128 -16.30 -7.11 -8.28
CA PRO A 128 -17.35 -6.29 -8.87
C PRO A 128 -17.69 -6.74 -10.30
N PRO A 129 -18.86 -6.34 -10.83
CA PRO A 129 -19.19 -6.55 -12.26
C PRO A 129 -18.15 -5.89 -13.19
N ALA A 130 -17.89 -6.51 -14.34
CA ALA A 130 -16.92 -6.02 -15.32
C ALA A 130 -17.19 -4.54 -15.73
N ASP A 131 -18.45 -4.18 -15.92
CA ASP A 131 -18.84 -2.81 -16.28
C ASP A 131 -18.55 -1.81 -15.14
N ALA A 132 -18.76 -2.21 -13.89
CA ALA A 132 -18.41 -1.36 -12.74
C ALA A 132 -16.90 -1.15 -12.62
N LEU A 133 -16.09 -2.17 -12.95
CA LEU A 133 -14.63 -2.04 -13.02
C LEU A 133 -14.19 -1.08 -14.14
N ARG A 134 -14.77 -1.21 -15.34
CA ARG A 134 -14.48 -0.30 -16.47
C ARG A 134 -14.86 1.14 -16.15
N LEU A 135 -16.04 1.36 -15.55
CA LEU A 135 -16.48 2.68 -15.12
C LEU A 135 -15.60 3.28 -14.01
N GLY A 136 -15.18 2.46 -13.05
CA GLY A 136 -14.26 2.90 -11.98
C GLY A 136 -12.87 3.26 -12.50
N GLY A 137 -12.41 2.58 -13.56
CA GLY A 137 -11.11 2.85 -14.21
C GLY A 137 -11.09 4.11 -15.08
N ASP A 138 -12.25 4.55 -15.56
CA ASP A 138 -12.41 5.82 -16.31
C ASP A 138 -12.67 6.97 -15.33
N LYS A 139 -11.63 7.76 -15.04
CA LYS A 139 -11.71 8.85 -14.07
C LYS A 139 -12.72 9.94 -14.43
N LEU A 140 -12.89 10.25 -15.71
CA LEU A 140 -13.82 11.27 -16.16
C LEU A 140 -15.26 10.79 -16.04
N ALA A 141 -15.51 9.55 -16.47
CA ALA A 141 -16.83 8.91 -16.30
C ALA A 141 -17.19 8.75 -14.82
N ALA A 142 -16.26 8.27 -14.00
CA ALA A 142 -16.47 8.11 -12.55
C ALA A 142 -16.80 9.45 -11.87
N LYS A 143 -16.09 10.53 -12.19
CA LYS A 143 -16.38 11.87 -11.65
C LYS A 143 -17.75 12.41 -12.10
N ARG A 144 -18.10 12.21 -13.38
CA ARG A 144 -19.42 12.61 -13.87
C ARG A 144 -20.53 11.89 -13.10
N ILE A 145 -20.41 10.57 -12.96
CA ILE A 145 -21.39 9.75 -12.22
C ILE A 145 -21.42 10.15 -10.74
N ALA A 146 -20.27 10.40 -10.11
CA ALA A 146 -20.20 10.86 -8.72
C ALA A 146 -20.95 12.19 -8.54
N ARG A 147 -20.74 13.15 -9.44
CA ARG A 147 -21.48 14.43 -9.44
C ARG A 147 -22.98 14.24 -9.61
N GLU A 148 -23.40 13.39 -10.56
CA GLU A 148 -24.81 13.07 -10.80
C GLU A 148 -25.45 12.36 -9.60
N ALA A 149 -24.68 11.56 -8.87
CA ALA A 149 -25.10 10.88 -7.63
C ALA A 149 -25.08 11.81 -6.40
N GLY A 150 -24.70 13.08 -6.57
CA GLY A 150 -24.66 14.07 -5.48
C GLY A 150 -23.36 14.09 -4.67
N ALA A 151 -22.33 13.33 -5.05
CA ALA A 151 -21.02 13.41 -4.41
C ALA A 151 -20.27 14.66 -4.89
N PRO A 152 -19.71 15.47 -3.99
CA PRO A 152 -18.86 16.58 -4.37
C PRO A 152 -17.64 16.09 -5.15
N VAL A 153 -17.27 16.77 -6.21
CA VAL A 153 -16.05 16.50 -7.00
C VAL A 153 -15.16 17.75 -7.00
N VAL A 154 -13.84 17.54 -7.10
CA VAL A 154 -12.93 18.69 -7.26
C VAL A 154 -13.33 19.45 -8.52
N PRO A 155 -13.55 20.79 -8.44
CA PRO A 155 -13.89 21.58 -9.61
C PRO A 155 -12.84 21.46 -10.70
N GLU A 156 -13.29 21.23 -11.92
CA GLU A 156 -12.43 21.34 -13.10
C GLU A 156 -12.00 22.80 -13.27
N ALA A 157 -10.78 23.00 -13.73
CA ALA A 157 -10.24 24.31 -13.99
C ALA A 157 -10.36 24.64 -15.49
N ASP A 158 -10.71 25.89 -15.77
CA ASP A 158 -10.72 26.39 -17.13
C ASP A 158 -9.29 26.69 -17.61
N ALA A 159 -8.92 26.17 -18.76
CA ALA A 159 -7.61 26.43 -19.36
C ALA A 159 -7.47 27.87 -19.89
N GLU A 160 -8.59 28.54 -20.19
CA GLU A 160 -8.62 29.91 -20.73
C GLU A 160 -8.56 30.97 -19.61
N ASP A 161 -9.09 30.66 -18.40
CA ASP A 161 -9.03 31.55 -17.22
C ASP A 161 -8.62 30.75 -15.97
N PRO A 162 -7.36 30.28 -15.90
CA PRO A 162 -6.91 29.36 -14.86
C PRO A 162 -6.71 30.05 -13.50
N LEU A 163 -7.36 29.55 -12.47
CA LEU A 163 -7.10 29.93 -11.07
C LEU A 163 -6.02 29.02 -10.48
N PHE A 164 -4.82 29.58 -10.29
CA PHE A 164 -3.69 28.83 -9.71
C PHE A 164 -3.76 28.72 -8.17
N PRO A 165 -3.24 27.62 -7.57
CA PRO A 165 -2.56 26.50 -8.21
C PRO A 165 -3.52 25.49 -8.84
N LEU A 166 -3.06 24.82 -9.92
CA LEU A 166 -3.79 23.80 -10.67
C LEU A 166 -3.09 22.45 -10.58
N LEU A 167 -3.85 21.40 -10.82
CA LEU A 167 -3.35 20.04 -11.00
C LEU A 167 -3.68 19.55 -12.40
N VAL A 168 -2.66 19.24 -13.19
CA VAL A 168 -2.78 18.49 -14.44
C VAL A 168 -2.87 17.02 -14.10
N LYS A 169 -3.84 16.29 -14.66
CA LYS A 169 -4.06 14.84 -14.44
C LYS A 169 -4.26 14.12 -15.75
N ALA A 170 -3.72 12.90 -15.87
CA ALA A 170 -4.08 11.98 -16.94
C ALA A 170 -5.51 11.43 -16.70
N ALA A 171 -6.29 11.31 -17.78
CA ALA A 171 -7.65 10.74 -17.73
C ALA A 171 -7.61 9.25 -17.44
N ALA A 172 -6.66 8.52 -18.06
CA ALA A 172 -6.43 7.10 -17.84
C ALA A 172 -5.36 6.83 -16.77
N GLY A 173 -5.40 5.64 -16.16
CA GLY A 173 -4.39 5.14 -15.23
C GLY A 173 -4.55 5.59 -13.77
N GLY A 174 -3.64 5.13 -12.90
CA GLY A 174 -3.65 5.34 -11.45
C GLY A 174 -2.25 5.55 -10.86
N GLY A 175 -2.14 5.64 -9.54
CA GLY A 175 -0.85 5.71 -8.83
C GLY A 175 -0.10 7.04 -8.98
N GLY A 176 -0.79 8.13 -9.36
CA GLY A 176 -0.20 9.46 -9.44
C GLY A 176 0.66 9.73 -10.68
N ARG A 177 0.75 8.81 -11.63
CA ARG A 177 1.45 9.03 -12.90
C ARG A 177 0.73 10.09 -13.75
N GLY A 178 1.48 10.95 -14.43
CA GLY A 178 0.93 12.03 -15.24
C GLY A 178 0.31 13.18 -14.45
N MET A 179 0.57 13.29 -13.14
CA MET A 179 0.12 14.40 -12.32
C MET A 179 1.20 15.46 -12.17
N ARG A 180 0.83 16.74 -12.37
CA ARG A 180 1.73 17.89 -12.20
C ARG A 180 1.01 19.06 -11.57
N VAL A 181 1.58 19.60 -10.49
CA VAL A 181 1.11 20.84 -9.89
C VAL A 181 1.66 22.01 -10.67
N VAL A 182 0.79 22.91 -11.08
CA VAL A 182 1.10 24.14 -11.82
C VAL A 182 0.76 25.33 -10.94
N ARG A 183 1.74 26.16 -10.65
CA ARG A 183 1.57 27.30 -9.73
C ARG A 183 1.47 28.65 -10.43
N SER A 184 1.80 28.69 -11.72
CA SER A 184 1.76 29.93 -12.54
C SER A 184 1.42 29.63 -13.99
N ALA A 185 0.91 30.64 -14.70
CA ALA A 185 0.57 30.51 -16.11
C ALA A 185 1.77 30.12 -16.99
N GLY A 186 2.97 30.58 -16.63
CA GLY A 186 4.18 30.28 -17.40
C GLY A 186 4.60 28.80 -17.35
N GLU A 187 4.07 28.01 -16.42
CA GLU A 187 4.38 26.58 -16.26
C GLU A 187 3.35 25.68 -16.98
N LEU A 188 2.18 26.23 -17.36
CA LEU A 188 1.02 25.44 -17.78
C LEU A 188 1.26 24.63 -19.05
N ASP A 189 1.79 25.27 -20.10
CA ASP A 189 1.99 24.63 -21.41
C ASP A 189 3.03 23.49 -21.33
N ASP A 190 4.11 23.72 -20.60
CA ASP A 190 5.15 22.70 -20.38
C ASP A 190 4.60 21.53 -19.56
N ALA A 191 3.83 21.82 -18.52
CA ALA A 191 3.21 20.81 -17.68
C ALA A 191 2.19 19.96 -18.45
N LEU A 192 1.33 20.56 -19.25
CA LEU A 192 0.36 19.88 -20.12
C LEU A 192 1.07 18.98 -21.15
N SER A 193 2.10 19.52 -21.82
CA SER A 193 2.85 18.79 -22.84
C SER A 193 3.59 17.60 -22.25
N ALA A 194 4.18 17.77 -21.08
CA ALA A 194 4.88 16.70 -20.39
C ALA A 194 3.91 15.62 -19.85
N ALA A 195 2.78 16.05 -19.27
CA ALA A 195 1.78 15.11 -18.75
C ALA A 195 1.14 14.28 -19.89
N ARG A 196 0.86 14.88 -21.04
CA ARG A 196 0.34 14.17 -22.22
C ARG A 196 1.31 13.10 -22.72
N ARG A 197 2.60 13.43 -22.86
CA ARG A 197 3.62 12.47 -23.30
C ARG A 197 3.75 11.30 -22.32
N GLU A 198 3.75 11.59 -21.03
CA GLU A 198 3.84 10.57 -19.98
C GLU A 198 2.61 9.65 -19.97
N ALA A 199 1.40 10.24 -20.09
CA ALA A 199 0.15 9.50 -20.14
C ALA A 199 0.07 8.59 -21.39
N GLU A 200 0.43 9.11 -22.56
CA GLU A 200 0.48 8.34 -23.82
C GLU A 200 1.45 7.18 -23.71
N ALA A 201 2.66 7.41 -23.19
CA ALA A 201 3.67 6.36 -23.03
C ALA A 201 3.27 5.27 -22.01
N ALA A 202 2.59 5.67 -20.93
CA ALA A 202 2.24 4.75 -19.85
C ALA A 202 0.92 4.01 -20.07
N PHE A 203 -0.05 4.63 -20.74
CA PHE A 203 -1.43 4.13 -20.82
C PHE A 203 -1.97 4.03 -22.25
N GLY A 204 -1.23 4.51 -23.28
CA GLY A 204 -1.69 4.57 -24.66
C GLY A 204 -2.77 5.64 -24.90
N ASP A 205 -2.99 6.53 -23.94
CA ASP A 205 -3.96 7.64 -24.00
C ASP A 205 -3.35 8.90 -23.39
N GLY A 206 -3.07 9.90 -24.22
CA GLY A 206 -2.51 11.19 -23.83
C GLY A 206 -3.54 12.20 -23.34
N THR A 207 -4.78 11.81 -23.08
CA THR A 207 -5.82 12.70 -22.58
C THR A 207 -5.50 13.19 -21.18
N VAL A 208 -5.45 14.50 -21.00
CA VAL A 208 -5.23 15.16 -19.71
C VAL A 208 -6.31 16.21 -19.45
N PHE A 209 -6.58 16.47 -18.17
CA PHE A 209 -7.54 17.46 -17.73
C PHE A 209 -6.97 18.28 -16.57
N LEU A 210 -7.58 19.44 -16.29
CA LEU A 210 -7.17 20.38 -15.25
C LEU A 210 -8.17 20.37 -14.10
N GLU A 211 -7.64 20.39 -12.88
CA GLU A 211 -8.42 20.55 -11.67
C GLU A 211 -7.82 21.62 -10.76
N ARG A 212 -8.66 22.18 -9.91
CA ARG A 212 -8.17 22.96 -8.78
C ARG A 212 -7.23 22.10 -7.93
N TYR A 213 -6.05 22.61 -7.63
CA TYR A 213 -5.15 21.93 -6.69
C TYR A 213 -5.61 22.17 -5.26
N LEU A 214 -5.81 21.10 -4.51
CA LEU A 214 -6.10 21.16 -3.09
C LEU A 214 -4.78 21.17 -2.33
N GLU A 215 -4.55 22.23 -1.56
CA GLU A 215 -3.35 22.33 -0.74
C GLU A 215 -3.55 21.53 0.56
N ARG A 216 -2.56 20.66 0.89
CA ARG A 216 -2.53 19.87 2.13
C ARG A 216 -3.84 19.10 2.43
N PRO A 217 -4.45 18.42 1.46
CA PRO A 217 -5.66 17.67 1.71
C PRO A 217 -5.36 16.44 2.58
N ARG A 218 -6.39 15.91 3.22
CA ARG A 218 -6.35 14.56 3.75
C ARG A 218 -6.88 13.59 2.73
N HIS A 219 -6.39 12.36 2.78
CA HIS A 219 -6.90 11.25 1.99
C HIS A 219 -7.72 10.36 2.91
N VAL A 220 -9.02 10.40 2.73
CA VAL A 220 -9.97 9.60 3.50
C VAL A 220 -10.79 8.75 2.55
N GLU A 221 -11.06 7.51 2.90
CA GLU A 221 -11.74 6.58 2.03
C GLU A 221 -12.86 5.82 2.75
N MET A 222 -13.90 5.43 2.03
CA MET A 222 -15.06 4.76 2.58
C MET A 222 -15.13 3.31 2.09
N GLN A 223 -15.07 2.35 3.02
CA GLN A 223 -15.23 0.93 2.70
C GLN A 223 -16.69 0.60 2.38
N LEU A 224 -16.90 -0.05 1.24
CA LEU A 224 -18.21 -0.51 0.79
C LEU A 224 -18.30 -2.03 0.75
N LEU A 225 -19.50 -2.54 0.99
CA LEU A 225 -19.97 -3.87 0.60
C LEU A 225 -21.32 -3.75 -0.11
N ALA A 226 -21.47 -4.44 -1.23
CA ALA A 226 -22.71 -4.42 -2.01
C ALA A 226 -23.05 -5.84 -2.52
N ASP A 227 -24.30 -6.24 -2.40
CA ASP A 227 -24.80 -7.54 -2.88
C ASP A 227 -25.53 -7.43 -4.24
N ALA A 228 -26.02 -8.57 -4.74
CA ALA A 228 -26.82 -8.64 -5.95
C ALA A 228 -28.30 -8.31 -5.72
N HIS A 229 -28.72 -8.11 -4.47
CA HIS A 229 -30.10 -7.91 -4.03
C HIS A 229 -30.45 -6.43 -3.81
N GLY A 230 -29.48 -5.53 -4.05
CA GLY A 230 -29.65 -4.08 -3.95
C GLY A 230 -29.20 -3.49 -2.62
N THR A 231 -28.65 -4.30 -1.72
CA THR A 231 -28.07 -3.81 -0.47
C THR A 231 -26.69 -3.23 -0.75
N VAL A 232 -26.46 -1.97 -0.36
CA VAL A 232 -25.16 -1.31 -0.40
C VAL A 232 -24.90 -0.71 0.98
N LEU A 233 -23.80 -1.11 1.62
CA LEU A 233 -23.41 -0.72 2.97
C LEU A 233 -22.07 0.02 2.97
N ALA A 234 -21.98 1.05 3.80
CA ALA A 234 -20.71 1.70 4.16
C ALA A 234 -20.24 1.18 5.53
N LEU A 235 -19.03 0.62 5.60
CA LEU A 235 -18.48 -0.01 6.80
C LEU A 235 -17.59 0.93 7.61
N GLY A 236 -17.64 2.21 7.33
CA GLY A 236 -16.80 3.24 7.94
C GLY A 236 -15.62 3.63 7.07
N GLU A 237 -14.94 4.66 7.52
CA GLU A 237 -13.83 5.27 6.81
C GLU A 237 -12.48 4.79 7.31
N ARG A 238 -11.47 5.01 6.44
CA ARG A 238 -10.04 4.94 6.77
C ARG A 238 -9.37 6.27 6.45
N GLU A 239 -8.47 6.69 7.31
CA GLU A 239 -7.55 7.80 7.08
C GLU A 239 -6.26 7.26 6.46
N CYS A 240 -5.87 7.77 5.30
CA CYS A 240 -4.74 7.29 4.52
C CYS A 240 -3.83 8.42 4.04
N SER A 241 -3.77 9.54 4.78
CA SER A 241 -3.05 10.75 4.36
C SER A 241 -1.54 10.58 4.34
N ILE A 242 -0.98 9.72 5.20
CA ILE A 242 0.48 9.52 5.22
C ILE A 242 0.87 8.60 4.07
N GLN A 243 1.44 9.22 3.06
CA GLN A 243 1.79 8.59 1.80
C GLN A 243 3.21 8.94 1.39
N ARG A 244 3.89 7.99 0.78
CA ARG A 244 5.17 8.19 0.12
C ARG A 244 5.00 7.97 -1.39
N ARG A 245 5.26 8.99 -2.19
CA ARG A 245 5.09 8.92 -3.65
C ARG A 245 3.73 8.31 -4.05
N HIS A 246 2.65 8.75 -3.39
CA HIS A 246 1.28 8.24 -3.55
C HIS A 246 1.05 6.79 -3.09
N GLN A 247 1.99 6.18 -2.39
CA GLN A 247 1.79 4.90 -1.70
C GLN A 247 1.49 5.16 -0.22
N LYS A 248 0.40 4.61 0.27
CA LYS A 248 0.00 4.68 1.68
C LYS A 248 1.02 3.94 2.55
N VAL A 249 1.34 4.46 3.72
CA VAL A 249 2.33 3.89 4.64
C VAL A 249 1.76 3.63 6.02
N LEU A 250 0.89 4.55 6.49
CA LEU A 250 0.15 4.42 7.73
C LEU A 250 -1.33 4.69 7.42
N GLU A 251 -2.16 3.77 7.84
CA GLU A 251 -3.61 3.83 7.70
C GLU A 251 -4.28 3.61 9.04
N GLU A 252 -5.39 4.30 9.29
CA GLU A 252 -6.14 4.16 10.54
C GLU A 252 -7.65 4.22 10.33
N SER A 253 -8.39 3.61 11.23
CA SER A 253 -9.85 3.67 11.29
C SER A 253 -10.33 3.73 12.75
N PRO A 254 -11.29 4.62 13.07
CA PRO A 254 -11.85 5.69 12.24
C PRO A 254 -10.86 6.86 12.02
N SER A 255 -11.15 7.74 11.05
CA SER A 255 -10.35 8.95 10.82
C SER A 255 -10.48 9.93 11.98
N PRO A 256 -9.36 10.48 12.50
CA PRO A 256 -9.41 11.52 13.52
C PRO A 256 -9.92 12.88 13.00
N ALA A 257 -10.07 13.01 11.67
CA ALA A 257 -10.49 14.27 11.03
C ALA A 257 -11.99 14.37 10.80
N LEU A 258 -12.75 13.28 10.96
CA LEU A 258 -14.17 13.28 10.66
C LEU A 258 -15.03 13.41 11.92
N ASP A 259 -15.86 14.43 11.95
CA ASP A 259 -17.00 14.48 12.85
C ASP A 259 -18.15 13.55 12.37
N PRO A 260 -19.15 13.27 13.19
CA PRO A 260 -20.27 12.39 12.82
C PRO A 260 -21.07 12.86 11.59
N GLY A 261 -21.20 14.16 11.38
CA GLY A 261 -21.95 14.74 10.25
C GLY A 261 -21.21 14.53 8.93
N LEU A 262 -19.92 14.84 8.91
CA LEU A 262 -19.07 14.66 7.74
C LEU A 262 -18.93 13.18 7.38
N ARG A 263 -18.78 12.30 8.38
CA ARG A 263 -18.77 10.83 8.18
C ARG A 263 -20.05 10.33 7.54
N ALA A 264 -21.22 10.80 8.00
CA ALA A 264 -22.51 10.42 7.43
C ALA A 264 -22.62 10.88 5.96
N ALA A 265 -22.26 12.14 5.67
CA ALA A 265 -22.31 12.69 4.33
C ALA A 265 -21.39 11.94 3.34
N MET A 266 -20.16 11.61 3.77
CA MET A 266 -19.24 10.80 2.96
C MET A 266 -19.77 9.39 2.73
N SER A 267 -20.37 8.76 3.75
CA SER A 267 -20.98 7.43 3.63
C SER A 267 -22.14 7.45 2.63
N GLU A 268 -23.03 8.45 2.70
CA GLU A 268 -24.15 8.63 1.78
C GLU A 268 -23.66 8.84 0.34
N ALA A 269 -22.66 9.68 0.14
CA ALA A 269 -22.07 9.92 -1.17
C ALA A 269 -21.46 8.65 -1.77
N ALA A 270 -20.72 7.87 -0.98
CA ALA A 270 -20.11 6.63 -1.41
C ALA A 270 -21.16 5.57 -1.78
N VAL A 271 -22.22 5.42 -0.96
CA VAL A 271 -23.33 4.50 -1.22
C VAL A 271 -24.12 4.92 -2.47
N ALA A 272 -24.40 6.22 -2.63
CA ALA A 272 -25.10 6.73 -3.81
C ALA A 272 -24.32 6.47 -5.10
N PHE A 273 -23.00 6.72 -5.09
CA PHE A 273 -22.13 6.42 -6.21
C PHE A 273 -22.12 4.92 -6.55
N ALA A 274 -21.95 4.05 -5.55
CA ALA A 274 -21.91 2.61 -5.77
C ALA A 274 -23.24 2.07 -6.36
N ARG A 275 -24.38 2.60 -5.90
CA ARG A 275 -25.70 2.28 -6.47
C ARG A 275 -25.82 2.72 -7.92
N ALA A 276 -25.33 3.92 -8.25
CA ALA A 276 -25.40 4.48 -9.60
C ALA A 276 -24.66 3.63 -10.65
N ILE A 277 -23.59 2.96 -10.25
CA ILE A 277 -22.80 2.07 -11.13
C ILE A 277 -23.19 0.58 -11.01
N GLY A 278 -24.20 0.23 -10.22
CA GLY A 278 -24.60 -1.17 -10.00
C GLY A 278 -23.51 -2.02 -9.34
N TYR A 279 -22.74 -1.42 -8.39
CA TYR A 279 -21.61 -2.05 -7.72
C TYR A 279 -22.00 -3.31 -6.95
N ARG A 280 -21.11 -4.32 -6.94
CA ARG A 280 -21.20 -5.54 -6.12
C ARG A 280 -19.84 -5.93 -5.60
N GLY A 281 -19.78 -6.63 -4.46
CA GLY A 281 -18.54 -7.04 -3.81
C GLY A 281 -18.04 -6.00 -2.82
N ALA A 282 -16.79 -6.17 -2.39
CA ALA A 282 -16.08 -5.19 -1.58
C ALA A 282 -15.41 -4.15 -2.48
N GLY A 283 -15.49 -2.89 -2.12
CA GLY A 283 -14.85 -1.78 -2.81
C GLY A 283 -14.65 -0.60 -1.90
N THR A 284 -13.95 0.40 -2.40
CA THR A 284 -13.61 1.59 -1.64
C THR A 284 -13.77 2.82 -2.50
N VAL A 285 -14.51 3.80 -2.00
CA VAL A 285 -14.57 5.14 -2.60
C VAL A 285 -13.59 6.03 -1.86
N GLU A 286 -12.64 6.58 -2.59
CA GLU A 286 -11.62 7.49 -2.06
C GLU A 286 -12.06 8.95 -2.20
N PHE A 287 -11.69 9.75 -1.19
CA PHE A 287 -12.01 11.17 -1.12
C PHE A 287 -10.80 12.00 -0.69
N MET A 288 -10.73 13.23 -1.19
CA MET A 288 -9.87 14.26 -0.63
C MET A 288 -10.69 15.15 0.31
N LEU A 289 -10.19 15.35 1.53
CA LEU A 289 -10.78 16.23 2.53
C LEU A 289 -9.90 17.48 2.66
N ALA A 290 -10.47 18.65 2.37
CA ALA A 290 -9.80 19.95 2.51
C ALA A 290 -10.79 20.99 2.96
N ASP A 291 -10.38 21.92 3.83
CA ASP A 291 -11.16 23.07 4.30
C ASP A 291 -12.56 22.69 4.84
N GLY A 292 -12.68 21.52 5.48
CA GLY A 292 -13.96 21.03 6.01
C GLY A 292 -14.92 20.46 4.95
N ALA A 293 -14.51 20.37 3.70
CA ALA A 293 -15.26 19.77 2.60
C ALA A 293 -14.54 18.52 2.07
N PHE A 294 -15.30 17.55 1.58
CA PHE A 294 -14.75 16.36 0.93
C PHE A 294 -15.06 16.36 -0.57
N PHE A 295 -14.20 15.71 -1.34
CA PHE A 295 -14.32 15.62 -2.79
C PHE A 295 -14.02 14.20 -3.24
N PHE A 296 -14.89 13.63 -4.07
CA PHE A 296 -14.67 12.32 -4.69
C PHE A 296 -13.36 12.32 -5.48
N LEU A 297 -12.56 11.30 -5.27
CA LEU A 297 -11.30 11.09 -5.97
C LEU A 297 -11.41 9.96 -7.00
N GLU A 298 -11.67 8.74 -6.52
CA GLU A 298 -11.78 7.55 -7.37
C GLU A 298 -12.48 6.38 -6.65
N LEU A 299 -12.80 5.34 -7.42
CA LEU A 299 -13.26 4.05 -6.92
C LEU A 299 -12.15 3.01 -7.07
N ASN A 300 -11.84 2.30 -5.99
CA ASN A 300 -11.06 1.07 -6.07
C ASN A 300 -12.01 -0.13 -6.03
N GLY A 301 -12.16 -0.80 -7.19
CA GLY A 301 -13.07 -1.91 -7.41
C GLY A 301 -12.54 -3.25 -6.88
N ARG A 302 -11.98 -3.28 -5.70
CA ARG A 302 -11.30 -4.43 -5.09
C ARG A 302 -11.18 -4.29 -3.59
N ILE A 303 -10.71 -5.34 -2.94
CA ILE A 303 -10.22 -5.24 -1.56
C ILE A 303 -8.96 -4.37 -1.51
N GLN A 304 -8.82 -3.53 -0.51
CA GLN A 304 -7.66 -2.66 -0.30
C GLN A 304 -6.59 -3.35 0.56
N VAL A 305 -5.33 -2.90 0.44
CA VAL A 305 -4.23 -3.38 1.30
C VAL A 305 -4.59 -3.15 2.77
N GLU A 306 -5.11 -1.97 3.07
CA GLU A 306 -5.48 -1.44 4.39
C GLU A 306 -6.85 -1.90 4.92
N HIS A 307 -7.50 -2.89 4.27
CA HIS A 307 -8.77 -3.44 4.75
C HIS A 307 -8.72 -3.97 6.20
N PRO A 308 -7.58 -4.42 6.73
CA PRO A 308 -7.50 -4.95 8.09
C PRO A 308 -7.90 -3.98 9.18
N VAL A 309 -7.69 -2.65 9.02
CA VAL A 309 -8.13 -1.68 10.05
C VAL A 309 -9.65 -1.60 10.13
N THR A 310 -10.35 -1.70 8.99
CA THR A 310 -11.83 -1.79 8.98
C THR A 310 -12.31 -3.07 9.64
N GLU A 311 -11.70 -4.22 9.33
CA GLU A 311 -12.03 -5.49 9.96
C GLU A 311 -11.82 -5.45 11.48
N ALA A 312 -10.73 -4.83 11.93
CA ALA A 312 -10.40 -4.72 13.35
C ALA A 312 -11.43 -3.91 14.14
N VAL A 313 -11.95 -2.81 13.58
CA VAL A 313 -12.92 -1.96 14.28
C VAL A 313 -14.36 -2.41 14.10
N THR A 314 -14.70 -3.11 13.00
CA THR A 314 -16.10 -3.54 12.73
C THR A 314 -16.37 -4.98 13.11
N GLY A 315 -15.33 -5.82 13.19
CA GLY A 315 -15.46 -7.27 13.36
C GLY A 315 -15.98 -8.00 12.12
N VAL A 316 -16.05 -7.34 10.96
CA VAL A 316 -16.49 -7.91 9.68
C VAL A 316 -15.29 -8.48 8.94
N ASP A 317 -15.31 -9.77 8.59
CA ASP A 317 -14.32 -10.37 7.67
C ASP A 317 -14.72 -10.05 6.22
N LEU A 318 -14.01 -9.10 5.60
CA LEU A 318 -14.32 -8.62 4.25
C LEU A 318 -14.14 -9.70 3.18
N VAL A 319 -13.16 -10.58 3.31
CA VAL A 319 -12.95 -11.69 2.36
C VAL A 319 -14.11 -12.69 2.47
N ARG A 320 -14.59 -12.97 3.67
CA ARG A 320 -15.77 -13.83 3.88
C ARG A 320 -17.01 -13.24 3.23
N GLU A 321 -17.24 -11.96 3.41
CA GLU A 321 -18.38 -11.29 2.77
C GLU A 321 -18.23 -11.23 1.24
N GLN A 322 -17.01 -11.03 0.70
CA GLN A 322 -16.77 -11.13 -0.74
C GLN A 322 -17.15 -12.52 -1.29
N LEU A 323 -16.75 -13.60 -0.62
CA LEU A 323 -17.10 -14.97 -1.03
C LEU A 323 -18.60 -15.23 -0.95
N ARG A 324 -19.28 -14.74 0.08
CA ARG A 324 -20.75 -14.86 0.23
C ARG A 324 -21.50 -14.10 -0.86
N ILE A 325 -21.09 -12.86 -1.13
CA ILE A 325 -21.68 -12.05 -2.21
C ILE A 325 -21.47 -12.72 -3.57
N ALA A 326 -20.26 -13.23 -3.84
CA ALA A 326 -19.95 -13.94 -5.07
C ALA A 326 -20.76 -15.24 -5.22
N ALA A 327 -21.10 -15.89 -4.12
CA ALA A 327 -22.01 -17.04 -4.06
C ALA A 327 -23.50 -16.65 -4.27
N GLY A 328 -23.80 -15.36 -4.43
CA GLY A 328 -25.17 -14.86 -4.62
C GLY A 328 -25.97 -14.71 -3.31
N GLU A 329 -25.31 -14.77 -2.15
CA GLU A 329 -25.98 -14.58 -0.86
C GLU A 329 -26.33 -13.11 -0.63
N GLU A 330 -27.43 -12.88 0.07
CA GLU A 330 -27.82 -11.56 0.54
C GLU A 330 -26.97 -11.12 1.72
N LEU A 331 -26.58 -9.85 1.78
CA LEU A 331 -25.89 -9.27 2.93
C LEU A 331 -26.82 -9.26 4.14
N VAL A 332 -26.43 -9.97 5.19
CA VAL A 332 -27.19 -10.02 6.46
C VAL A 332 -26.73 -8.94 7.46
N LEU A 333 -25.77 -8.10 7.07
CA LEU A 333 -25.30 -6.96 7.85
C LEU A 333 -26.35 -5.84 7.84
N ASP A 334 -26.55 -5.22 8.98
CA ASP A 334 -27.49 -4.09 9.15
C ASP A 334 -26.69 -2.80 9.33
N GLN A 335 -26.82 -1.84 8.41
CA GLN A 335 -26.13 -0.55 8.45
C GLN A 335 -26.34 0.16 9.80
N HIS A 336 -27.52 0.05 10.40
CA HIS A 336 -27.83 0.71 11.67
C HIS A 336 -27.19 0.02 12.88
N LYS A 337 -26.70 -1.21 12.73
CA LYS A 337 -26.01 -1.98 13.76
C LYS A 337 -24.49 -1.99 13.61
N LEU A 338 -24.00 -1.59 12.44
CA LEU A 338 -22.58 -1.42 12.23
C LEU A 338 -22.05 -0.33 13.16
N ARG A 339 -21.05 -0.66 13.94
CA ARG A 339 -20.38 0.27 14.85
C ARG A 339 -18.89 0.06 14.76
N SER A 340 -18.17 1.16 14.73
CA SER A 340 -16.74 1.13 14.98
C SER A 340 -16.51 0.92 16.48
N ASN A 341 -15.74 -0.11 16.83
CA ASN A 341 -15.38 -0.43 18.20
C ASN A 341 -13.88 -0.17 18.38
N GLY A 342 -13.55 0.86 19.16
CA GLY A 342 -12.18 1.28 19.37
C GLY A 342 -11.55 1.95 18.15
N HIS A 343 -10.25 1.76 18.01
CA HIS A 343 -9.43 2.37 16.96
C HIS A 343 -8.38 1.36 16.48
N ALA A 344 -8.14 1.31 15.18
CA ALA A 344 -7.11 0.46 14.59
C ALA A 344 -6.14 1.30 13.75
N VAL A 345 -4.86 0.95 13.82
CA VAL A 345 -3.80 1.57 13.01
C VAL A 345 -2.99 0.47 12.35
N GLU A 346 -2.72 0.62 11.07
CA GLU A 346 -1.89 -0.27 10.26
C GLU A 346 -0.66 0.49 9.77
N VAL A 347 0.47 -0.21 9.68
CA VAL A 347 1.64 0.24 8.93
C VAL A 347 2.14 -0.86 8.02
N ARG A 348 2.69 -0.45 6.88
CA ARG A 348 3.28 -1.37 5.89
C ARG A 348 4.79 -1.47 6.09
N LEU A 349 5.23 -2.68 6.39
CA LEU A 349 6.62 -3.05 6.54
C LEU A 349 7.20 -3.42 5.18
N TYR A 350 8.18 -2.65 4.70
CA TYR A 350 8.82 -2.86 3.40
C TYR A 350 10.31 -3.16 3.53
N ALA A 351 10.84 -3.99 2.62
CA ALA A 351 12.27 -4.05 2.36
C ALA A 351 12.67 -2.79 1.57
N GLU A 352 13.11 -1.75 2.27
CA GLU A 352 13.25 -0.41 1.73
C GLU A 352 14.20 0.42 2.61
N ASP A 353 15.06 1.20 1.97
CA ASP A 353 15.90 2.15 2.69
C ASP A 353 15.05 3.23 3.36
N PRO A 354 15.17 3.42 4.69
CA PRO A 354 14.27 4.31 5.45
C PRO A 354 14.47 5.80 5.17
N ARG A 355 15.53 6.20 4.45
CA ARG A 355 15.86 7.60 4.14
C ARG A 355 15.53 7.95 2.70
N THR A 356 15.95 7.10 1.77
CA THR A 356 15.77 7.32 0.33
C THR A 356 14.47 6.74 -0.18
N PHE A 357 13.89 5.80 0.57
CA PHE A 357 12.73 5.01 0.18
C PHE A 357 12.97 4.19 -1.09
N LEU A 358 14.21 3.82 -1.34
CA LEU A 358 14.54 2.92 -2.43
C LEU A 358 14.32 1.48 -2.00
N PRO A 359 13.66 0.66 -2.85
CA PRO A 359 13.42 -0.74 -2.53
C PRO A 359 14.73 -1.51 -2.43
N GLN A 360 14.74 -2.47 -1.54
CA GLN A 360 15.87 -3.34 -1.25
C GLN A 360 15.51 -4.78 -1.59
N ALA A 361 16.53 -5.55 -1.97
CA ALA A 361 16.39 -6.97 -2.25
C ALA A 361 17.43 -7.75 -1.46
N GLY A 362 17.12 -9.00 -1.12
CA GLY A 362 18.03 -9.88 -0.40
C GLY A 362 17.30 -10.95 0.39
N ARG A 363 18.07 -11.78 1.06
CA ARG A 363 17.53 -12.87 1.88
C ARG A 363 17.19 -12.37 3.28
N LEU A 364 16.04 -12.75 3.79
CA LEU A 364 15.63 -12.54 5.17
C LEU A 364 16.38 -13.54 6.07
N GLU A 365 17.55 -13.16 6.56
CA GLU A 365 18.37 -14.01 7.43
C GLU A 365 17.70 -14.19 8.80
N ARG A 366 17.00 -13.15 9.25
CA ARG A 366 16.17 -13.16 10.45
C ARG A 366 14.89 -12.39 10.19
N LEU A 367 13.77 -12.95 10.63
CA LEU A 367 12.46 -12.32 10.61
C LEU A 367 11.69 -12.67 11.89
N SER A 368 11.73 -11.77 12.87
CA SER A 368 10.94 -11.86 14.09
C SER A 368 9.86 -10.79 14.06
N LEU A 369 8.62 -11.20 13.85
CA LEU A 369 7.45 -10.32 13.83
C LEU A 369 6.74 -10.35 15.19
N PRO A 370 6.07 -9.25 15.61
CA PRO A 370 5.41 -9.17 16.91
C PRO A 370 4.21 -10.12 16.98
N THR A 371 3.90 -10.61 18.19
CA THR A 371 2.78 -11.54 18.42
C THR A 371 1.57 -10.91 19.12
N GLY A 372 1.74 -9.70 19.69
CA GLY A 372 0.70 -9.02 20.47
C GLY A 372 -0.34 -8.26 19.64
N ILE A 373 -0.17 -8.20 18.31
CA ILE A 373 -1.04 -7.53 17.35
C ILE A 373 -1.34 -8.44 16.15
N ARG A 374 -2.24 -8.03 15.27
CA ARG A 374 -2.43 -8.73 14.00
C ARG A 374 -1.27 -8.46 13.06
N VAL A 375 -0.76 -9.52 12.44
CA VAL A 375 0.29 -9.47 11.42
C VAL A 375 -0.18 -10.24 10.19
N ASP A 376 -0.26 -9.55 9.05
CA ASP A 376 -0.52 -10.17 7.76
C ASP A 376 0.79 -10.13 6.95
N ALA A 377 1.56 -11.23 6.99
CA ALA A 377 2.88 -11.34 6.34
C ALA A 377 2.81 -12.17 5.06
N GLY A 378 3.61 -11.78 4.06
CA GLY A 378 3.73 -12.48 2.77
C GLY A 378 4.97 -13.35 2.64
N VAL A 379 5.85 -13.31 3.64
CA VAL A 379 7.16 -13.98 3.68
C VAL A 379 7.46 -14.53 5.06
N GLN A 380 8.46 -15.40 5.17
CA GLN A 380 8.99 -15.95 6.42
C GLN A 380 10.51 -15.86 6.45
N GLU A 381 11.10 -16.13 7.61
CA GLU A 381 12.56 -16.22 7.77
C GLU A 381 13.15 -17.23 6.76
N GLY A 382 14.22 -16.82 6.10
CA GLY A 382 14.89 -17.60 5.07
C GLY A 382 14.39 -17.35 3.64
N ASP A 383 13.24 -16.69 3.46
CA ASP A 383 12.74 -16.30 2.14
C ASP A 383 13.59 -15.17 1.53
N GLU A 384 13.51 -15.01 0.22
CA GLU A 384 14.22 -13.96 -0.53
C GLU A 384 13.24 -12.88 -1.00
N ILE A 385 13.58 -11.62 -0.75
CA ILE A 385 12.88 -10.47 -1.32
C ILE A 385 13.52 -10.17 -2.67
N GLY A 386 12.75 -10.38 -3.74
CA GLY A 386 13.18 -10.10 -5.11
C GLY A 386 12.88 -8.67 -5.55
N THR A 387 13.24 -8.37 -6.80
CA THR A 387 13.04 -7.04 -7.44
C THR A 387 11.85 -6.98 -8.37
N ALA A 388 11.22 -8.13 -8.65
CA ALA A 388 10.15 -8.24 -9.64
C ALA A 388 8.78 -7.79 -9.09
N TYR A 389 8.60 -7.80 -7.77
CA TYR A 389 7.33 -7.54 -7.11
C TYR A 389 7.47 -6.50 -6.00
N ASP A 390 6.32 -6.07 -5.46
CA ASP A 390 6.26 -5.16 -4.31
C ASP A 390 7.06 -5.73 -3.13
N PRO A 391 7.98 -4.94 -2.50
CA PRO A 391 8.86 -5.43 -1.45
C PRO A 391 8.19 -5.49 -0.08
N MET A 392 6.87 -5.49 0.01
CA MET A 392 6.15 -5.56 1.26
C MET A 392 6.39 -6.90 1.97
N ILE A 393 6.94 -6.83 3.17
CA ILE A 393 7.23 -7.97 4.04
C ILE A 393 5.96 -8.36 4.80
N ALA A 394 5.33 -7.38 5.45
CA ALA A 394 4.14 -7.58 6.27
C ALA A 394 3.37 -6.28 6.47
N LYS A 395 2.14 -6.43 6.93
CA LYS A 395 1.35 -5.35 7.55
C LYS A 395 1.29 -5.61 9.05
N LEU A 396 1.50 -4.57 9.85
CA LEU A 396 1.36 -4.61 11.30
C LEU A 396 0.13 -3.81 11.68
N ILE A 397 -0.86 -4.46 12.28
CA ILE A 397 -2.18 -3.88 12.58
C ILE A 397 -2.42 -3.96 14.08
N ALA A 398 -2.45 -2.79 14.74
CA ALA A 398 -2.76 -2.68 16.16
C ALA A 398 -4.17 -2.13 16.35
N HIS A 399 -4.92 -2.73 17.26
CA HIS A 399 -6.25 -2.29 17.67
C HIS A 399 -6.24 -1.98 19.17
N GLY A 400 -6.94 -0.92 19.57
CA GLY A 400 -7.11 -0.53 20.98
C GLY A 400 -8.46 0.14 21.21
N PRO A 401 -8.92 0.24 22.48
CA PRO A 401 -10.11 0.98 22.85
C PRO A 401 -10.08 2.45 22.42
N THR A 402 -8.86 3.03 22.40
CA THR A 402 -8.63 4.41 21.98
C THR A 402 -7.53 4.47 20.94
N ARG A 403 -7.44 5.59 20.21
CA ARG A 403 -6.39 5.86 19.23
C ARG A 403 -4.99 5.81 19.84
N ASP A 404 -4.83 6.43 21.02
CA ASP A 404 -3.54 6.46 21.72
C ASP A 404 -3.08 5.05 22.13
N GLU A 405 -4.00 4.20 22.57
CA GLU A 405 -3.68 2.81 22.89
C GLU A 405 -3.32 2.00 21.64
N ALA A 406 -4.03 2.19 20.51
CA ALA A 406 -3.70 1.53 19.26
C ALA A 406 -2.30 1.94 18.77
N LEU A 407 -2.00 3.25 18.77
CA LEU A 407 -0.67 3.77 18.42
C LEU A 407 0.42 3.31 19.42
N GLY A 408 0.09 3.20 20.70
CA GLY A 408 0.99 2.67 21.72
C GLY A 408 1.36 1.22 21.45
N ARG A 409 0.37 0.36 21.23
CA ARG A 409 0.57 -1.06 20.87
C ARG A 409 1.35 -1.24 19.57
N LEU A 410 1.11 -0.38 18.59
CA LEU A 410 1.87 -0.41 17.34
C LEU A 410 3.34 0.00 17.56
N ALA A 411 3.61 0.99 18.40
CA ALA A 411 4.97 1.39 18.74
C ALA A 411 5.73 0.28 19.47
N ASP A 412 5.08 -0.41 20.42
CA ASP A 412 5.64 -1.56 21.14
C ASP A 412 5.95 -2.71 20.15
N ALA A 413 5.00 -3.01 19.26
CA ALA A 413 5.16 -4.03 18.23
C ALA A 413 6.32 -3.73 17.26
N LEU A 414 6.47 -2.48 16.85
CA LEU A 414 7.61 -2.04 16.03
C LEU A 414 8.95 -2.14 16.80
N ALA A 415 8.94 -1.94 18.12
CA ALA A 415 10.13 -2.13 18.95
C ALA A 415 10.55 -3.61 19.06
N GLU A 416 9.58 -4.53 19.05
CA GLU A 416 9.82 -5.99 19.07
C GLU A 416 10.22 -6.56 17.69
N THR A 417 9.97 -5.82 16.60
CA THR A 417 10.26 -6.28 15.24
C THR A 417 11.77 -6.31 14.98
N GLU A 418 12.31 -7.50 14.64
CA GLU A 418 13.72 -7.70 14.28
C GLU A 418 13.82 -8.30 12.88
N ILE A 419 14.55 -7.65 11.98
CA ILE A 419 14.81 -8.11 10.62
C ILE A 419 16.29 -7.94 10.32
N ALA A 420 16.91 -8.99 9.74
CA ALA A 420 18.27 -8.96 9.26
C ALA A 420 18.38 -9.58 7.86
N GLY A 421 19.43 -9.20 7.13
CA GLY A 421 19.70 -9.63 5.75
C GLY A 421 19.20 -8.66 4.68
N VAL A 422 18.19 -7.81 5.00
CA VAL A 422 17.73 -6.72 4.13
C VAL A 422 17.51 -5.45 4.94
N THR A 423 17.75 -4.31 4.30
CA THR A 423 17.39 -3.00 4.88
C THR A 423 15.88 -2.80 4.79
N THR A 424 15.27 -2.29 5.87
CA THR A 424 13.82 -2.11 5.96
C THR A 424 13.44 -0.71 6.40
N ASN A 425 12.17 -0.35 6.19
CA ASN A 425 11.61 0.90 6.65
C ASN A 425 11.23 0.93 8.15
N VAL A 426 11.59 -0.09 8.96
CA VAL A 426 11.30 -0.12 10.40
C VAL A 426 11.76 1.14 11.14
N PRO A 427 12.98 1.67 10.94
CA PRO A 427 13.42 2.91 11.60
C PRO A 427 12.52 4.10 11.25
N PHE A 428 12.08 4.20 9.99
CA PHE A 428 11.14 5.22 9.55
C PHE A 428 9.76 5.05 10.21
N LEU A 429 9.22 3.82 10.29
CA LEU A 429 7.93 3.53 10.92
C LEU A 429 7.95 3.85 12.42
N ARG A 430 9.04 3.55 13.13
CA ARG A 430 9.24 3.92 14.54
C ARG A 430 9.22 5.44 14.73
N TRP A 431 9.92 6.18 13.87
CA TRP A 431 9.89 7.63 13.86
C TRP A 431 8.48 8.16 13.59
N LEU A 432 7.80 7.60 12.60
CA LEU A 432 6.47 8.03 12.16
C LEU A 432 5.43 7.89 13.28
N VAL A 433 5.33 6.71 13.90
CA VAL A 433 4.35 6.42 14.96
C VAL A 433 4.62 7.25 16.22
N ALA A 434 5.88 7.63 16.47
CA ALA A 434 6.25 8.50 17.59
C ALA A 434 6.09 10.00 17.29
N HIS A 435 5.89 10.39 16.02
CA HIS A 435 5.87 11.79 15.62
C HIS A 435 4.69 12.55 16.26
N PRO A 436 4.92 13.75 16.85
CA PRO A 436 3.87 14.51 17.57
C PRO A 436 2.63 14.80 16.72
N ALA A 437 2.80 15.22 15.47
CA ALA A 437 1.68 15.51 14.57
C ALA A 437 0.86 14.24 14.22
N VAL A 438 1.51 13.06 14.11
CA VAL A 438 0.82 11.78 13.94
C VAL A 438 0.02 11.46 15.21
N ARG A 439 0.62 11.63 16.38
CA ARG A 439 -0.06 11.45 17.67
C ARG A 439 -1.25 12.38 17.83
N ALA A 440 -1.12 13.63 17.38
CA ALA A 440 -2.20 14.62 17.42
C ALA A 440 -3.29 14.41 16.34
N GLY A 441 -3.06 13.51 15.36
CA GLY A 441 -3.97 13.34 14.22
C GLY A 441 -3.91 14.50 13.21
N GLU A 442 -2.85 15.30 13.24
CA GLU A 442 -2.60 16.45 12.35
C GLU A 442 -1.83 16.02 11.11
N THR A 443 -2.43 15.15 10.30
CA THR A 443 -1.80 14.55 9.14
C THR A 443 -2.45 15.01 7.84
N THR A 444 -1.64 15.20 6.80
CA THR A 444 -2.09 15.55 5.44
C THR A 444 -1.26 14.78 4.42
N THR A 445 -1.63 14.82 3.15
CA THR A 445 -0.84 14.20 2.07
C THR A 445 0.54 14.87 1.89
N ALA A 446 0.74 16.07 2.42
CA ALA A 446 2.02 16.78 2.42
C ALA A 446 2.92 16.41 3.63
N PHE A 447 2.46 15.55 4.54
CA PHE A 447 3.13 15.26 5.82
C PHE A 447 4.63 14.96 5.67
N LEU A 448 5.03 14.06 4.78
CA LEU A 448 6.43 13.70 4.60
C LEU A 448 7.29 14.80 3.95
N THR A 449 6.67 15.71 3.21
CA THR A 449 7.34 16.90 2.65
C THR A 449 7.56 17.95 3.74
N GLU A 450 6.60 18.14 4.62
CA GLU A 450 6.65 19.09 5.74
C GLU A 450 7.53 18.59 6.88
N HIS A 451 7.59 17.29 7.06
CA HIS A 451 8.37 16.60 8.08
C HIS A 451 9.29 15.56 7.42
N PRO A 452 10.41 15.98 6.82
CA PRO A 452 11.32 15.05 6.16
C PRO A 452 11.86 14.03 7.17
N PRO A 453 11.58 12.74 7.01
CA PRO A 453 11.98 11.73 7.96
C PRO A 453 13.49 11.53 7.92
N LEU A 454 14.10 11.34 9.10
CA LEU A 454 15.52 10.97 9.26
C LEU A 454 16.49 11.88 8.49
N SER A 455 16.05 13.09 8.07
CA SER A 455 16.86 14.03 7.28
C SER A 455 17.97 14.70 8.10
N GLN A 456 17.83 14.75 9.42
CA GLN A 456 18.90 15.17 10.30
C GLN A 456 19.58 13.91 10.87
N PRO A 457 20.91 13.81 10.77
CA PRO A 457 21.61 12.81 11.57
C PRO A 457 21.17 13.03 13.03
N PRO A 458 20.91 11.96 13.81
CA PRO A 458 20.57 12.11 15.21
C PRO A 458 21.61 13.05 15.81
N LEU A 459 21.15 14.11 16.49
CA LEU A 459 22.04 15.04 17.17
C LEU A 459 22.99 14.18 18.01
N ARG A 460 24.20 13.99 17.51
CA ARG A 460 25.29 13.42 18.31
C ARG A 460 25.55 14.41 19.42
N LEU A 461 24.74 14.32 20.48
CA LEU A 461 25.14 14.94 21.73
C LEU A 461 26.49 14.32 22.02
N PRO A 462 27.58 15.15 22.09
CA PRO A 462 28.90 14.62 22.41
C PRO A 462 28.71 13.78 23.65
N ALA A 463 29.14 12.52 23.60
CA ALA A 463 29.02 11.62 24.73
C ALA A 463 29.66 12.39 25.89
N PRO A 464 28.92 12.72 26.96
CA PRO A 464 29.49 13.51 28.04
C PRO A 464 30.68 12.70 28.55
N ALA A 465 31.83 13.34 28.57
CA ALA A 465 33.13 12.72 28.89
C ALA A 465 33.15 11.97 30.24
N TRP A 466 32.06 12.07 31.01
CA TRP A 466 31.90 11.41 32.30
C TRP A 466 30.46 10.94 32.51
N ARG A 467 30.19 9.67 32.28
CA ARG A 467 29.00 8.97 32.74
C ARG A 467 29.36 7.89 33.75
N GLY A 468 30.09 8.31 34.77
CA GLY A 468 30.38 7.44 35.90
C GLY A 468 29.29 7.47 36.97
N ALA A 469 29.46 6.70 38.03
CA ALA A 469 28.56 6.34 39.11
C ALA A 469 27.89 7.49 39.93
N TRP A 470 27.96 8.73 39.49
CA TRP A 470 27.44 9.90 40.20
C TRP A 470 25.95 10.21 39.98
N ARG A 471 25.20 9.34 39.31
CA ARG A 471 23.76 9.54 39.04
C ARG A 471 22.85 8.66 39.88
N LEU A 472 23.19 8.43 41.11
CA LEU A 472 22.44 7.55 42.02
C LEU A 472 20.96 7.93 42.25
N ASN A 473 20.53 9.14 41.88
CA ASN A 473 19.16 9.62 42.13
C ASN A 473 18.49 10.29 40.91
N LEU A 474 19.01 10.14 39.71
CA LEU A 474 18.34 10.62 38.50
C LEU A 474 17.72 9.42 37.76
N PRO A 475 16.54 9.60 37.14
CA PRO A 475 15.96 8.57 36.29
C PRO A 475 16.98 8.18 35.20
N SER A 476 17.10 6.88 34.93
CA SER A 476 17.93 6.36 33.85
C SER A 476 17.58 7.11 32.57
N PRO A 477 18.57 7.66 31.85
CA PRO A 477 18.30 8.19 30.52
C PRO A 477 17.73 7.05 29.68
N ALA A 478 16.77 7.37 28.80
CA ALA A 478 16.29 6.41 27.83
C ALA A 478 17.51 5.75 27.13
N PRO A 479 17.49 4.44 26.91
CA PRO A 479 18.57 3.79 26.17
C PRO A 479 18.75 4.52 24.84
N LEU A 480 19.99 4.79 24.48
CA LEU A 480 20.29 5.32 23.16
C LEU A 480 19.70 4.34 22.13
N PRO A 481 19.08 4.83 21.07
CA PRO A 481 18.71 3.96 19.97
C PRO A 481 19.95 3.14 19.58
N PRO A 482 19.79 1.86 19.22
CA PRO A 482 20.92 1.04 18.78
C PRO A 482 21.68 1.81 17.69
N PRO A 483 23.01 1.72 17.67
CA PRO A 483 23.80 2.35 16.62
C PRO A 483 23.24 1.87 15.29
N ASP A 484 23.05 2.83 14.37
CA ASP A 484 22.63 2.52 13.02
C ASP A 484 23.74 1.65 12.39
N VAL A 485 23.49 0.35 12.30
CA VAL A 485 24.48 -0.62 11.76
C VAL A 485 24.85 -0.31 10.31
N ASP A 486 24.04 0.51 9.64
CA ASP A 486 24.27 0.93 8.25
C ASP A 486 25.29 2.09 8.13
N GLU A 487 25.60 2.83 9.21
CA GLU A 487 26.65 3.86 9.16
C GLU A 487 28.04 3.28 8.82
N ALA A 488 28.31 2.06 9.21
CA ALA A 488 29.59 1.42 8.90
C ALA A 488 29.71 0.99 7.42
N ALA A 489 28.61 0.66 6.78
CA ALA A 489 28.57 0.29 5.36
C ALA A 489 28.66 1.51 4.43
N HIS A 490 28.13 2.67 4.85
CA HIS A 490 28.14 3.89 4.03
C HIS A 490 29.44 4.70 4.13
N HIS A 491 30.25 4.53 5.18
CA HIS A 491 31.55 5.21 5.26
C HIS A 491 32.67 4.57 4.44
N ALA A 492 32.45 3.38 3.90
CA ALA A 492 33.45 2.71 3.05
C ALA A 492 33.48 3.21 1.59
N THR A 493 32.54 4.05 1.16
CA THR A 493 32.38 4.45 -0.24
C THR A 493 32.59 5.94 -0.56
N HIS A 494 33.00 6.77 0.39
CA HIS A 494 33.24 8.20 0.13
C HIS A 494 34.72 8.59 0.19
N GLY A 495 35.55 7.86 -0.53
CA GLY A 495 36.97 8.17 -0.63
C GLY A 495 37.56 7.75 -1.96
N ALA A 496 37.19 8.43 -3.03
CA ALA A 496 37.89 8.71 -4.28
C ALA A 496 36.83 9.24 -5.27
N ALA A 497 37.19 10.18 -6.14
CA ALA A 497 36.35 10.61 -7.24
C ALA A 497 36.10 9.40 -8.16
N GLU A 498 35.10 8.57 -7.88
CA GLU A 498 34.70 7.47 -8.74
C GLU A 498 34.02 8.03 -9.97
N SER A 499 34.66 7.89 -11.09
CA SER A 499 34.17 8.21 -12.43
C SER A 499 33.03 7.30 -12.89
N GLY A 500 32.62 6.32 -12.08
CA GLY A 500 31.59 5.32 -12.40
C GLY A 500 30.28 5.56 -11.66
N LEU A 501 29.19 5.71 -12.43
CA LEU A 501 27.82 5.76 -11.89
C LEU A 501 27.27 4.35 -11.80
N THR A 502 26.83 3.98 -10.62
CA THR A 502 26.28 2.63 -10.35
C THR A 502 24.76 2.67 -10.17
N ALA A 503 24.12 1.52 -10.35
CA ALA A 503 22.71 1.35 -10.07
C ALA A 503 22.45 1.51 -8.56
N PRO A 504 21.62 2.48 -8.12
CA PRO A 504 21.33 2.67 -6.70
C PRO A 504 20.48 1.53 -6.11
N MET A 505 19.88 0.72 -6.97
CA MET A 505 19.04 -0.41 -6.63
C MET A 505 18.99 -1.40 -7.79
N PRO A 506 18.59 -2.66 -7.56
CA PRO A 506 18.31 -3.58 -8.65
C PRO A 506 17.12 -3.10 -9.50
N GLY A 507 17.20 -3.29 -10.82
CA GLY A 507 16.13 -2.83 -11.72
C GLY A 507 16.34 -3.28 -13.16
N THR A 508 15.42 -2.87 -14.03
CA THR A 508 15.54 -3.04 -15.49
C THR A 508 15.86 -1.69 -16.14
N VAL A 509 16.77 -1.66 -17.07
CA VAL A 509 17.13 -0.45 -17.81
C VAL A 509 16.02 -0.13 -18.82
N LEU A 510 15.30 0.97 -18.63
CA LEU A 510 14.25 1.44 -19.56
C LEU A 510 14.81 2.31 -20.68
N GLU A 511 15.79 3.14 -20.35
CA GLU A 511 16.35 4.12 -21.28
C GLU A 511 17.85 4.27 -21.03
N VAL A 512 18.60 4.38 -22.12
CA VAL A 512 19.99 4.82 -22.12
C VAL A 512 20.04 6.05 -23.02
N ALA A 513 20.16 7.23 -22.38
CA ALA A 513 20.04 8.54 -23.06
C ALA A 513 21.37 9.08 -23.57
N VAL A 514 22.49 8.33 -23.40
CA VAL A 514 23.84 8.78 -23.73
C VAL A 514 24.66 7.69 -24.39
N ALA A 515 25.66 8.08 -25.15
CA ALA A 515 26.65 7.21 -25.76
C ALA A 515 28.09 7.59 -25.34
N PRO A 516 29.05 6.67 -25.43
CA PRO A 516 30.46 6.98 -25.20
C PRO A 516 30.92 8.16 -26.08
N GLY A 517 31.55 9.16 -25.46
CA GLY A 517 32.00 10.39 -26.10
C GLY A 517 31.03 11.57 -26.00
N ASP A 518 29.82 11.39 -25.50
CA ASP A 518 28.87 12.49 -25.29
C ASP A 518 29.33 13.40 -24.14
N VAL A 519 29.17 14.71 -24.34
CA VAL A 519 29.39 15.73 -23.31
C VAL A 519 28.06 15.94 -22.57
N VAL A 520 28.08 15.78 -21.27
CA VAL A 520 26.88 15.86 -20.42
C VAL A 520 27.03 16.96 -19.36
N GLN A 521 25.95 17.61 -19.00
CA GLN A 521 25.88 18.62 -17.97
C GLN A 521 25.47 18.00 -16.63
N ALA A 522 25.86 18.64 -15.54
CA ALA A 522 25.39 18.29 -14.20
C ALA A 522 23.85 18.21 -14.18
N ARG A 523 23.31 17.12 -13.57
CA ARG A 523 21.89 16.78 -13.52
C ARG A 523 21.26 16.35 -14.84
N GLN A 524 22.02 16.23 -15.92
CA GLN A 524 21.52 15.64 -17.16
C GLN A 524 21.24 14.16 -16.94
N ARG A 525 20.09 13.68 -17.39
CA ARG A 525 19.66 12.28 -17.34
C ARG A 525 20.51 11.43 -18.29
N LEU A 526 21.06 10.32 -17.77
CA LEU A 526 21.94 9.42 -18.52
C LEU A 526 21.31 8.06 -18.76
N VAL A 527 20.72 7.47 -17.73
CA VAL A 527 20.06 6.16 -17.76
C VAL A 527 18.78 6.24 -16.94
N VAL A 528 17.74 5.51 -17.32
CA VAL A 528 16.54 5.33 -16.50
C VAL A 528 16.42 3.87 -16.12
N LEU A 529 16.36 3.60 -14.82
CA LEU A 529 16.08 2.27 -14.29
C LEU A 529 14.62 2.18 -13.84
N GLU A 530 13.94 1.11 -14.23
CA GLU A 530 12.67 0.72 -13.62
C GLU A 530 12.93 -0.32 -12.53
N ALA A 531 12.42 -0.05 -11.35
CA ALA A 531 12.32 -1.03 -10.29
C ALA A 531 10.97 -0.88 -9.60
N MET A 532 10.25 -1.99 -9.45
CA MET A 532 8.98 -2.04 -8.72
C MET A 532 7.96 -0.99 -9.18
N LYS A 533 7.82 -0.83 -10.50
CA LYS A 533 6.94 0.14 -11.18
C LYS A 533 7.32 1.62 -10.95
N MET A 534 8.54 1.89 -10.51
CA MET A 534 9.09 3.24 -10.37
C MET A 534 10.23 3.46 -11.35
N GLU A 535 10.18 4.61 -12.03
CA GLU A 535 11.28 5.06 -12.88
C GLU A 535 12.27 5.87 -12.04
N ASN A 536 13.53 5.49 -12.08
CA ASN A 536 14.62 6.17 -11.39
C ASN A 536 15.63 6.68 -12.40
N PRO A 537 15.62 7.98 -12.70
CA PRO A 537 16.61 8.58 -13.56
C PRO A 537 17.96 8.68 -12.85
N ILE A 538 18.98 8.14 -13.46
CA ILE A 538 20.37 8.31 -13.07
C ILE A 538 20.92 9.49 -13.85
N ALA A 539 21.35 10.52 -13.14
CA ALA A 539 21.81 11.78 -13.71
C ALA A 539 23.30 12.02 -13.46
N ALA A 540 23.92 12.79 -14.34
CA ALA A 540 25.31 13.21 -14.18
C ALA A 540 25.46 14.06 -12.89
N PRO A 541 26.42 13.74 -12.01
CA PRO A 541 26.66 14.51 -10.79
C PRO A 541 27.38 15.85 -11.05
N PHE A 542 28.08 15.94 -12.16
CA PHE A 542 28.86 17.11 -12.60
C PHE A 542 28.96 17.14 -14.12
N ASP A 543 29.45 18.22 -14.69
CA ASP A 543 29.73 18.34 -16.14
C ASP A 543 30.88 17.41 -16.49
N ALA A 544 30.67 16.53 -17.49
CA ALA A 544 31.62 15.45 -17.81
C ALA A 544 31.49 14.99 -19.26
N THR A 545 32.43 14.14 -19.68
CA THR A 545 32.31 13.36 -20.91
C THR A 545 31.99 11.90 -20.56
N VAL A 546 31.07 11.26 -21.28
CA VAL A 546 30.77 9.85 -21.10
C VAL A 546 31.92 9.01 -21.61
N LYS A 547 32.62 8.31 -20.72
CA LYS A 547 33.73 7.43 -21.07
C LYS A 547 33.26 6.07 -21.60
N ALA A 548 32.29 5.47 -20.91
CA ALA A 548 31.73 4.18 -21.28
C ALA A 548 30.29 4.03 -20.77
N VAL A 549 29.49 3.26 -21.48
CA VAL A 549 28.15 2.82 -21.08
C VAL A 549 28.17 1.29 -21.00
N HIS A 550 27.81 0.74 -19.84
CA HIS A 550 27.93 -0.69 -19.53
C HIS A 550 26.61 -1.46 -19.59
N VAL A 551 25.53 -0.78 -19.94
CA VAL A 551 24.18 -1.36 -19.96
C VAL A 551 23.44 -1.01 -21.24
N ALA A 552 22.49 -1.85 -21.62
CA ALA A 552 21.57 -1.64 -22.72
C ALA A 552 20.11 -1.64 -22.22
N VAL A 553 19.21 -1.06 -23.02
CA VAL A 553 17.77 -1.09 -22.75
C VAL A 553 17.29 -2.53 -22.66
N GLY A 554 16.56 -2.86 -21.59
CA GLY A 554 16.08 -4.21 -21.27
C GLY A 554 17.00 -5.01 -20.35
N ASP A 555 18.24 -4.55 -20.07
CA ASP A 555 19.12 -5.24 -19.14
C ASP A 555 18.57 -5.21 -17.71
N ARG A 556 18.68 -6.34 -17.00
CA ARG A 556 18.45 -6.42 -15.56
C ARG A 556 19.76 -6.21 -14.82
N VAL A 557 19.81 -5.21 -13.96
CA VAL A 557 21.00 -4.85 -13.19
C VAL A 557 20.77 -5.07 -11.69
N ALA A 558 21.81 -5.50 -10.99
CA ALA A 558 21.82 -5.56 -9.53
C ALA A 558 22.14 -4.18 -8.95
N GLY A 559 21.75 -3.93 -7.70
CA GLY A 559 22.21 -2.75 -6.94
C GLY A 559 23.73 -2.72 -6.89
N GLY A 560 24.33 -1.55 -7.13
CA GLY A 560 25.78 -1.40 -7.24
C GLY A 560 26.40 -1.76 -8.60
N ALA A 561 25.61 -2.29 -9.56
CA ALA A 561 26.11 -2.56 -10.91
C ALA A 561 26.54 -1.26 -11.61
N LEU A 562 27.71 -1.26 -12.25
CA LEU A 562 28.23 -0.13 -13.00
C LEU A 562 27.37 0.13 -14.24
N LEU A 563 26.86 1.36 -14.40
CA LEU A 563 25.98 1.78 -15.50
C LEU A 563 26.73 2.61 -16.53
N VAL A 564 27.36 3.68 -16.08
CA VAL A 564 28.04 4.68 -16.93
C VAL A 564 29.32 5.12 -16.25
N GLU A 565 30.41 5.22 -16.99
CA GLU A 565 31.64 5.87 -16.56
C GLU A 565 31.71 7.28 -17.13
N LEU A 566 32.05 8.25 -16.28
CA LEU A 566 32.24 9.63 -16.65
C LEU A 566 33.72 10.03 -16.51
N GLU A 567 34.18 10.91 -17.37
CA GLU A 567 35.48 11.55 -17.30
C GLU A 567 35.29 13.06 -17.18
N ALA A 568 35.89 13.69 -16.15
CA ALA A 568 35.73 15.12 -15.85
C ALA A 568 36.54 16.02 -16.79
#